data_e4806cad90955a3bb0870fc30ea75f1a
#
_entry.id   e4806cad90955a3bb0870fc30ea75f1a
#
_cell.length_a   1.000
_cell.length_b   1.000
_cell.length_c   1.000
_cell.angle_alpha   90.00
_cell.angle_beta   90.00
_cell.angle_gamma   90.00
#
_symmetry.space_group_name_H-M   'P 1'
#
loop_
_entity.id
_entity.type
_entity.pdbx_description
1 polymer ?
#
loop_
_entity_poly.entity_id
_entity_poly.type
_entity_poly.pdbx_seq_one_letter_code
_entity_poly.pdbx_strand_id
1 'polypeptide(L)'
;MSQLLALPRVRHVYCLVRASSPEAAQQRVMDSLAARGVSPHHSAAHERIIASLTKNGLSKYHHSAKFTALPSDLSLPDLGLGGEVFDAIRSTLTSVIHSAWAVNFTLTVQSFEAQHIAGLRHLLDLCLSVPFSRPARLAFVSSISAAAGTPSPAKVPETLVMEPEHAQNMGYARSKWVAEHIVHAAATSTGMEARVMRSGQIIGDSAMGRWNSTEAIPLMFQAAVTLGALPALDETPSWLPVDKSAEAVIELSGLASSGDQTSGYFQLQDENDVVFHVQNPVTVRWTEDSLPAMAAAGLDFEIVGQREWVQRLRDGEQDPKRNPTVKLLDFFAEKYDNDRPGRSGLVFETTRTEERSRAIREGYNVVTSGLLKKCVENWRNDWQ
;
A
#
# COMPACT_ATOMS: atom_id res chain seq x y z
N MET A 1 -3.35 -8.67 -5.47
CA MET A 1 -3.19 -9.98 -6.17
C MET A 1 -4.52 -10.59 -6.58
N SER A 2 -5.52 -10.77 -5.70
CA SER A 2 -6.83 -11.36 -6.05
C SER A 2 -7.48 -10.71 -7.28
N GLN A 3 -7.47 -9.39 -7.34
CA GLN A 3 -7.99 -8.64 -8.49
C GLN A 3 -7.19 -8.88 -9.77
N LEU A 4 -5.86 -8.99 -9.70
CA LEU A 4 -5.03 -9.34 -10.87
C LEU A 4 -5.36 -10.74 -11.41
N LEU A 5 -5.58 -11.70 -10.52
CA LEU A 5 -5.99 -13.06 -10.91
C LEU A 5 -7.35 -13.10 -11.61
N ALA A 6 -8.25 -12.16 -11.28
CA ALA A 6 -9.56 -12.04 -11.90
C ALA A 6 -9.52 -11.37 -13.29
N LEU A 7 -8.46 -10.63 -13.65
CA LEU A 7 -8.37 -9.93 -14.93
C LEU A 7 -8.07 -10.91 -16.09
N PRO A 8 -8.93 -11.02 -17.14
CA PRO A 8 -8.71 -11.95 -18.26
C PRO A 8 -7.39 -11.70 -19.01
N ARG A 9 -6.95 -10.45 -19.14
CA ARG A 9 -5.71 -10.05 -19.83
C ARG A 9 -4.43 -10.40 -19.08
N VAL A 10 -4.47 -10.55 -17.76
CA VAL A 10 -3.34 -10.99 -16.96
C VAL A 10 -3.17 -12.50 -17.18
N ARG A 11 -2.15 -12.89 -17.90
CA ARG A 11 -1.88 -14.30 -18.21
C ARG A 11 -1.28 -15.03 -17.03
N HIS A 12 -0.31 -14.39 -16.36
CA HIS A 12 0.39 -14.96 -15.22
C HIS A 12 0.90 -13.88 -14.28
N VAL A 13 1.01 -14.20 -12.98
CA VAL A 13 1.54 -13.32 -11.94
C VAL A 13 2.71 -14.02 -11.24
N TYR A 14 3.90 -13.46 -11.33
CA TYR A 14 5.04 -13.87 -10.52
C TYR A 14 5.01 -13.10 -9.22
N CYS A 15 4.91 -13.81 -8.10
CA CYS A 15 4.92 -13.21 -6.76
C CYS A 15 6.31 -13.36 -6.14
N LEU A 16 7.10 -12.30 -6.15
CA LEU A 16 8.40 -12.27 -5.47
C LEU A 16 8.16 -12.15 -3.96
N VAL A 17 8.62 -13.12 -3.20
CA VAL A 17 8.33 -13.27 -1.78
C VAL A 17 9.61 -13.51 -1.01
N ARG A 18 9.84 -12.76 0.07
CA ARG A 18 10.93 -13.08 1.00
C ARG A 18 10.63 -14.41 1.70
N ALA A 19 11.28 -15.47 1.29
CA ALA A 19 11.10 -16.82 1.81
C ALA A 19 12.39 -17.63 1.65
N SER A 20 12.54 -18.68 2.44
CA SER A 20 13.73 -19.55 2.44
C SER A 20 13.66 -20.67 1.38
N SER A 21 12.47 -20.94 0.84
CA SER A 21 12.27 -21.97 -0.18
C SER A 21 11.04 -21.66 -1.05
N PRO A 22 10.91 -22.33 -2.21
CA PRO A 22 9.71 -22.24 -3.06
C PRO A 22 8.42 -22.60 -2.32
N GLU A 23 8.44 -23.64 -1.49
CA GLU A 23 7.30 -24.10 -0.70
C GLU A 23 6.87 -23.05 0.31
N ALA A 24 7.85 -22.45 1.03
CA ALA A 24 7.60 -21.37 1.99
C ALA A 24 7.04 -20.11 1.30
N ALA A 25 7.52 -19.78 0.11
CA ALA A 25 7.00 -18.67 -0.69
C ALA A 25 5.54 -18.94 -1.10
N GLN A 26 5.26 -20.14 -1.61
CA GLN A 26 3.90 -20.56 -1.99
C GLN A 26 2.94 -20.52 -0.79
N GLN A 27 3.34 -21.11 0.34
CA GLN A 27 2.52 -21.14 1.55
C GLN A 27 2.19 -19.72 2.02
N ARG A 28 3.17 -18.83 2.03
CA ARG A 28 2.99 -17.42 2.45
C ARG A 28 1.99 -16.67 1.56
N VAL A 29 2.00 -16.92 0.25
CA VAL A 29 1.01 -16.34 -0.67
C VAL A 29 -0.37 -16.94 -0.43
N MET A 30 -0.45 -18.27 -0.26
CA MET A 30 -1.71 -18.98 -0.01
C MET A 30 -2.37 -18.52 1.29
N ASP A 31 -1.60 -18.41 2.38
CA ASP A 31 -2.08 -17.92 3.68
C ASP A 31 -2.62 -16.49 3.56
N SER A 32 -1.91 -15.63 2.80
CA SER A 32 -2.35 -14.26 2.55
C SER A 32 -3.64 -14.18 1.75
N LEU A 33 -3.88 -15.09 0.81
CA LEU A 33 -5.14 -15.17 0.06
C LEU A 33 -6.27 -15.73 0.92
N ALA A 34 -6.00 -16.82 1.66
CA ALA A 34 -6.97 -17.46 2.54
C ALA A 34 -7.47 -16.52 3.63
N ALA A 35 -6.57 -15.76 4.27
CA ALA A 35 -6.91 -14.74 5.28
C ALA A 35 -7.87 -13.66 4.75
N ARG A 36 -7.98 -13.53 3.42
CA ARG A 36 -8.88 -12.58 2.75
C ARG A 36 -10.08 -13.25 2.08
N GLY A 37 -10.30 -14.55 2.35
CA GLY A 37 -11.40 -15.32 1.76
C GLY A 37 -11.29 -15.54 0.26
N VAL A 38 -10.08 -15.45 -0.31
CA VAL A 38 -9.81 -15.67 -1.73
C VAL A 38 -9.36 -17.12 -1.93
N SER A 39 -10.21 -17.95 -2.54
CA SER A 39 -9.81 -19.30 -2.98
C SER A 39 -9.19 -19.22 -4.37
N PRO A 40 -7.97 -19.74 -4.56
CA PRO A 40 -7.39 -19.86 -5.90
C PRO A 40 -8.13 -20.95 -6.67
N HIS A 41 -9.01 -20.56 -7.59
CA HIS A 41 -9.78 -21.51 -8.41
C HIS A 41 -8.91 -22.13 -9.51
N HIS A 42 -9.02 -23.45 -9.68
CA HIS A 42 -8.46 -24.19 -10.80
C HIS A 42 -9.32 -23.97 -12.06
N SER A 43 -8.71 -23.59 -13.17
CA SER A 43 -9.37 -23.48 -14.47
C SER A 43 -8.62 -24.27 -15.55
N ALA A 44 -9.31 -24.65 -16.62
CA ALA A 44 -8.74 -25.38 -17.75
C ALA A 44 -7.59 -24.66 -18.51
N ALA A 45 -7.38 -23.37 -18.24
CA ALA A 45 -6.20 -22.64 -18.72
C ALA A 45 -4.91 -23.05 -17.97
N HIS A 46 -5.04 -23.72 -16.85
CA HIS A 46 -3.95 -24.16 -15.96
C HIS A 46 -2.94 -25.08 -16.66
N GLU A 47 -3.40 -26.10 -17.36
CA GLU A 47 -2.52 -27.08 -17.98
C GLU A 47 -1.60 -26.48 -19.06
N ARG A 48 -2.11 -25.52 -19.84
CA ARG A 48 -1.32 -24.86 -20.89
C ARG A 48 -0.23 -23.95 -20.30
N ILE A 49 -0.50 -23.30 -19.17
CA ILE A 49 0.46 -22.43 -18.47
C ILE A 49 1.54 -23.28 -17.82
N ILE A 50 1.18 -24.39 -17.15
CA ILE A 50 2.15 -25.34 -16.56
C ILE A 50 3.09 -25.88 -17.63
N ALA A 51 2.57 -26.30 -18.77
CA ALA A 51 3.39 -26.79 -19.87
C ALA A 51 4.40 -25.74 -20.37
N SER A 52 3.99 -24.47 -20.43
CA SER A 52 4.89 -23.35 -20.76
C SER A 52 5.95 -23.09 -19.70
N LEU A 53 5.56 -23.11 -18.43
CA LEU A 53 6.48 -22.87 -17.29
C LEU A 53 7.48 -24.03 -17.12
N THR A 54 7.04 -25.27 -17.34
CA THR A 54 7.92 -26.45 -17.34
C THR A 54 8.97 -26.35 -18.43
N LYS A 55 8.59 -25.90 -19.63
CA LYS A 55 9.51 -25.68 -20.75
C LYS A 55 10.56 -24.59 -20.46
N ASN A 56 10.26 -23.67 -19.54
CA ASN A 56 11.12 -22.54 -19.16
C ASN A 56 11.87 -22.76 -17.83
N GLY A 57 12.06 -24.01 -17.38
CA GLY A 57 12.84 -24.33 -16.19
C GLY A 57 12.17 -24.00 -14.84
N LEU A 58 10.89 -23.64 -14.84
CA LEU A 58 10.13 -23.27 -13.63
C LEU A 58 9.36 -24.44 -13.00
N SER A 59 9.56 -25.67 -13.47
CA SER A 59 8.84 -26.87 -13.01
C SER A 59 8.99 -27.19 -11.52
N LYS A 60 10.07 -26.72 -10.88
CA LYS A 60 10.33 -26.95 -9.45
C LYS A 60 9.50 -26.05 -8.52
N TYR A 61 8.79 -25.05 -9.06
CA TYR A 61 7.94 -24.17 -8.27
C TYR A 61 6.49 -24.66 -8.28
N HIS A 62 5.82 -24.52 -7.13
CA HIS A 62 4.39 -24.82 -7.04
C HIS A 62 3.58 -23.76 -7.79
N HIS A 63 2.82 -24.19 -8.78
CA HIS A 63 1.99 -23.32 -9.61
C HIS A 63 0.52 -23.48 -9.23
N SER A 64 -0.16 -22.37 -8.98
CA SER A 64 -1.61 -22.33 -9.14
C SER A 64 -1.95 -21.85 -10.55
N ALA A 65 -3.20 -21.98 -10.96
CA ALA A 65 -3.65 -21.73 -12.33
C ALA A 65 -3.12 -20.43 -12.97
N LYS A 66 -2.76 -19.43 -12.18
CA LYS A 66 -2.45 -18.10 -12.72
C LYS A 66 -1.31 -17.37 -11.98
N PHE A 67 -0.67 -17.97 -11.00
CA PHE A 67 0.47 -17.36 -10.33
C PHE A 67 1.54 -18.37 -9.93
N THR A 68 2.76 -17.88 -9.78
CA THR A 68 3.91 -18.58 -9.21
C THR A 68 4.50 -17.73 -8.10
N ALA A 69 4.63 -18.30 -6.92
CA ALA A 69 5.36 -17.68 -5.83
C ALA A 69 6.85 -18.08 -5.91
N LEU A 70 7.72 -17.09 -5.85
CA LEU A 70 9.16 -17.25 -5.98
C LEU A 70 9.86 -16.68 -4.76
N PRO A 71 10.70 -17.46 -4.07
CA PRO A 71 11.57 -16.91 -3.04
C PRO A 71 12.52 -15.91 -3.69
N SER A 72 12.65 -14.73 -3.07
CA SER A 72 13.43 -13.65 -3.67
C SER A 72 14.14 -12.81 -2.62
N ASP A 73 15.27 -12.25 -3.05
CA ASP A 73 16.07 -11.26 -2.32
C ASP A 73 16.36 -10.08 -3.24
N LEU A 74 15.63 -8.98 -3.04
CA LEU A 74 15.75 -7.80 -3.88
C LEU A 74 17.10 -7.08 -3.74
N SER A 75 17.92 -7.39 -2.72
CA SER A 75 19.27 -6.83 -2.60
C SER A 75 20.25 -7.37 -3.64
N LEU A 76 19.89 -8.47 -4.32
CA LEU A 76 20.72 -9.10 -5.33
C LEU A 76 20.31 -8.66 -6.75
N PRO A 77 21.26 -8.49 -7.69
CA PRO A 77 20.96 -8.03 -9.05
C PRO A 77 20.01 -8.96 -9.82
N ASP A 78 20.06 -10.26 -9.58
CA ASP A 78 19.17 -11.27 -10.14
C ASP A 78 17.92 -11.51 -9.29
N LEU A 79 17.67 -10.62 -8.29
CA LEU A 79 16.57 -10.71 -7.33
C LEU A 79 16.60 -11.99 -6.47
N GLY A 80 17.75 -12.66 -6.39
CA GLY A 80 17.94 -13.95 -5.70
C GLY A 80 17.26 -15.13 -6.40
N LEU A 81 16.89 -15.00 -7.67
CA LEU A 81 16.15 -16.01 -8.41
C LEU A 81 17.05 -17.04 -9.11
N GLY A 82 18.33 -16.69 -9.33
CA GLY A 82 19.24 -17.44 -10.19
C GLY A 82 18.96 -17.20 -11.68
N GLY A 83 20.01 -17.33 -12.50
CA GLY A 83 19.97 -16.89 -13.90
C GLY A 83 18.84 -17.51 -14.74
N GLU A 84 18.59 -18.81 -14.59
CA GLU A 84 17.57 -19.53 -15.37
C GLU A 84 16.15 -18.98 -15.11
N VAL A 85 15.78 -18.79 -13.83
CA VAL A 85 14.47 -18.27 -13.43
C VAL A 85 14.35 -16.79 -13.78
N PHE A 86 15.41 -16.03 -13.56
CA PHE A 86 15.46 -14.62 -13.93
C PHE A 86 15.25 -14.42 -15.43
N ASP A 87 15.92 -15.19 -16.28
CA ASP A 87 15.77 -15.12 -17.74
C ASP A 87 14.37 -15.57 -18.21
N ALA A 88 13.80 -16.59 -17.57
CA ALA A 88 12.45 -17.03 -17.85
C ALA A 88 11.41 -15.92 -17.57
N ILE A 89 11.54 -15.22 -16.44
CA ILE A 89 10.69 -14.05 -16.12
C ILE A 89 10.94 -12.94 -17.13
N ARG A 90 12.18 -12.56 -17.34
CA ARG A 90 12.59 -11.49 -18.25
C ARG A 90 12.02 -11.69 -19.66
N SER A 91 11.97 -12.95 -20.14
CA SER A 91 11.45 -13.28 -21.47
C SER A 91 9.94 -13.06 -21.66
N THR A 92 9.18 -12.92 -20.56
CA THR A 92 7.71 -12.83 -20.58
C THR A 92 7.15 -11.62 -19.82
N LEU A 93 8.00 -10.89 -19.08
CA LEU A 93 7.59 -9.80 -18.23
C LEU A 93 7.07 -8.61 -19.04
N THR A 94 5.90 -8.10 -18.68
CA THR A 94 5.30 -6.91 -19.29
C THR A 94 5.01 -5.79 -18.29
N SER A 95 4.92 -6.11 -17.00
CA SER A 95 4.61 -5.12 -15.97
C SER A 95 5.08 -5.58 -14.59
N VAL A 96 5.59 -4.66 -13.78
CA VAL A 96 5.94 -4.84 -12.38
C VAL A 96 5.08 -3.92 -11.52
N ILE A 97 4.45 -4.47 -10.47
CA ILE A 97 3.86 -3.69 -9.37
C ILE A 97 4.74 -3.91 -8.15
N HIS A 98 5.46 -2.88 -7.74
CA HIS A 98 6.36 -2.93 -6.60
C HIS A 98 5.73 -2.28 -5.37
N SER A 99 5.17 -3.10 -4.47
CA SER A 99 4.59 -2.67 -3.20
C SER A 99 5.35 -3.16 -1.96
N ALA A 100 6.42 -3.93 -2.17
CA ALA A 100 7.21 -4.51 -1.09
C ALA A 100 8.17 -3.46 -0.50
N TRP A 101 7.79 -2.88 0.64
CA TRP A 101 8.61 -1.91 1.38
C TRP A 101 8.42 -2.11 2.86
N ALA A 102 9.49 -1.99 3.66
CA ALA A 102 9.37 -2.06 5.11
C ALA A 102 8.65 -0.81 5.63
N VAL A 103 7.51 -1.00 6.29
CA VAL A 103 6.79 0.07 6.99
C VAL A 103 7.30 0.08 8.43
N ASN A 104 8.45 0.73 8.62
CA ASN A 104 9.06 0.90 9.93
C ASN A 104 9.59 2.33 10.06
N PHE A 105 9.02 3.08 10.97
CA PHE A 105 9.27 4.52 11.13
C PHE A 105 10.49 4.81 12.01
N THR A 106 11.05 3.80 12.70
CA THR A 106 12.23 3.94 13.55
C THR A 106 13.54 3.70 12.79
N LEU A 107 13.50 3.10 11.61
CA LEU A 107 14.69 2.84 10.80
C LEU A 107 15.23 4.12 10.17
N THR A 108 16.55 4.21 10.07
CA THR A 108 17.24 5.27 9.32
C THR A 108 17.08 5.07 7.81
N VAL A 109 17.30 6.10 7.00
CA VAL A 109 17.23 5.98 5.54
C VAL A 109 18.24 4.96 4.99
N GLN A 110 19.42 4.86 5.58
CA GLN A 110 20.47 3.90 5.20
C GLN A 110 19.99 2.44 5.34
N SER A 111 19.13 2.17 6.32
CA SER A 111 18.55 0.83 6.51
C SER A 111 17.68 0.37 5.35
N PHE A 112 17.23 1.30 4.49
CA PHE A 112 16.43 0.99 3.31
C PHE A 112 17.28 0.79 2.05
N GLU A 113 18.61 1.00 2.10
CA GLU A 113 19.46 1.00 0.91
C GLU A 113 19.42 -0.33 0.16
N ALA A 114 19.89 -1.40 0.76
CA ALA A 114 20.13 -2.67 0.07
C ALA A 114 18.83 -3.34 -0.43
N GLN A 115 17.87 -3.53 0.47
CA GLN A 115 16.65 -4.29 0.17
C GLN A 115 15.59 -3.50 -0.61
N HIS A 116 15.59 -2.17 -0.46
CA HIS A 116 14.51 -1.35 -0.99
C HIS A 116 14.99 -0.41 -2.11
N ILE A 117 15.96 0.45 -1.87
CA ILE A 117 16.43 1.41 -2.85
C ILE A 117 17.20 0.70 -3.97
N ALA A 118 18.21 -0.13 -3.63
CA ALA A 118 18.91 -0.94 -4.62
C ALA A 118 17.98 -2.00 -5.23
N GLY A 119 17.10 -2.60 -4.42
CA GLY A 119 16.08 -3.55 -4.92
C GLY A 119 15.15 -2.94 -5.97
N LEU A 120 14.72 -1.69 -5.79
CA LEU A 120 13.96 -0.96 -6.82
C LEU A 120 14.80 -0.77 -8.09
N ARG A 121 16.09 -0.44 -7.96
CA ARG A 121 17.02 -0.32 -9.09
C ARG A 121 17.11 -1.63 -9.87
N HIS A 122 17.26 -2.77 -9.18
CA HIS A 122 17.30 -4.09 -9.82
C HIS A 122 16.01 -4.43 -10.56
N LEU A 123 14.85 -4.04 -10.01
CA LEU A 123 13.56 -4.20 -10.70
C LEU A 123 13.45 -3.32 -11.95
N LEU A 124 13.99 -2.11 -11.92
CA LEU A 124 14.07 -1.23 -13.10
C LEU A 124 15.00 -1.84 -14.17
N ASP A 125 16.18 -2.34 -13.77
CA ASP A 125 17.12 -3.01 -14.67
C ASP A 125 16.46 -4.24 -15.33
N LEU A 126 15.69 -5.03 -14.59
CA LEU A 126 14.87 -6.11 -15.13
C LEU A 126 13.85 -5.60 -16.17
N CYS A 127 13.11 -4.54 -15.85
CA CYS A 127 12.12 -3.95 -16.76
C CYS A 127 12.74 -3.46 -18.07
N LEU A 128 13.95 -2.88 -18.01
CA LEU A 128 14.70 -2.38 -19.16
C LEU A 128 15.32 -3.49 -20.00
N SER A 129 15.59 -4.67 -19.41
CA SER A 129 16.29 -5.77 -20.07
C SER A 129 15.36 -6.77 -20.79
N VAL A 130 14.05 -6.57 -20.79
CA VAL A 130 13.12 -7.45 -21.50
C VAL A 130 13.38 -7.47 -23.00
N PRO A 131 13.17 -8.62 -23.70
CA PRO A 131 13.49 -8.74 -25.15
C PRO A 131 12.40 -8.15 -26.06
N PHE A 132 11.59 -7.21 -25.55
CA PHE A 132 10.54 -6.58 -26.32
C PHE A 132 11.00 -5.20 -26.82
N SER A 133 10.32 -4.68 -27.83
CA SER A 133 10.61 -3.34 -28.39
C SER A 133 10.41 -2.19 -27.41
N ARG A 134 9.69 -2.45 -26.33
CA ARG A 134 9.47 -1.49 -25.21
C ARG A 134 9.80 -2.16 -23.89
N PRO A 135 10.36 -1.41 -22.93
CA PRO A 135 10.55 -1.89 -21.57
C PRO A 135 9.26 -2.35 -20.92
N ALA A 136 9.38 -3.25 -19.95
CA ALA A 136 8.24 -3.58 -19.08
C ALA A 136 7.86 -2.35 -18.23
N ARG A 137 6.58 -2.22 -17.91
CA ARG A 137 6.05 -1.12 -17.08
C ARG A 137 6.45 -1.31 -15.63
N LEU A 138 6.61 -0.22 -14.90
CA LEU A 138 6.79 -0.26 -13.45
C LEU A 138 5.77 0.65 -12.75
N ALA A 139 5.03 0.09 -11.81
CA ALA A 139 4.17 0.79 -10.86
C ALA A 139 4.79 0.68 -9.46
N PHE A 140 5.30 1.78 -8.94
CA PHE A 140 5.89 1.85 -7.61
C PHE A 140 4.88 2.41 -6.61
N VAL A 141 4.50 1.61 -5.60
CA VAL A 141 3.66 2.06 -4.51
C VAL A 141 4.50 2.83 -3.50
N SER A 142 4.44 4.15 -3.61
CA SER A 142 5.06 5.10 -2.68
C SER A 142 4.10 5.43 -1.52
N SER A 143 4.35 6.52 -0.84
CA SER A 143 3.54 7.01 0.28
C SER A 143 3.42 8.54 0.23
N ILE A 144 2.29 9.06 0.69
CA ILE A 144 2.16 10.51 0.93
C ILE A 144 3.22 11.05 1.88
N SER A 145 3.81 10.21 2.73
CA SER A 145 4.90 10.61 3.63
C SER A 145 6.12 11.17 2.90
N ALA A 146 6.34 10.79 1.62
CA ALA A 146 7.40 11.34 0.79
C ALA A 146 7.23 12.85 0.50
N ALA A 147 6.02 13.40 0.73
CA ALA A 147 5.70 14.81 0.52
C ALA A 147 4.97 15.47 1.71
N ALA A 148 4.66 14.72 2.76
CA ALA A 148 3.87 15.21 3.90
C ALA A 148 4.67 16.06 4.91
N GLY A 149 5.94 16.35 4.63
CA GLY A 149 6.74 17.36 5.32
C GLY A 149 6.63 18.75 4.69
N THR A 150 5.93 18.91 3.57
CA THR A 150 5.66 20.20 2.93
C THR A 150 5.07 21.19 3.96
N PRO A 151 5.58 22.43 4.04
CA PRO A 151 5.04 23.43 4.96
C PRO A 151 3.54 23.64 4.76
N SER A 152 2.77 23.57 5.85
CA SER A 152 1.31 23.75 5.85
C SER A 152 0.95 25.22 6.21
N PRO A 153 -0.15 25.80 5.65
CA PRO A 153 -1.11 25.16 4.72
C PRO A 153 -0.60 25.10 3.29
N ALA A 154 -0.84 23.99 2.59
CA ALA A 154 -0.46 23.84 1.19
C ALA A 154 -1.32 22.80 0.46
N LYS A 155 -1.40 22.94 -0.87
CA LYS A 155 -1.83 21.87 -1.77
C LYS A 155 -0.59 21.21 -2.37
N VAL A 156 -0.44 19.91 -2.17
CA VAL A 156 0.66 19.12 -2.75
C VAL A 156 0.19 18.61 -4.11
N PRO A 157 0.83 19.04 -5.22
CA PRO A 157 0.44 18.59 -6.55
C PRO A 157 0.91 17.16 -6.83
N GLU A 158 0.32 16.54 -7.85
CA GLU A 158 0.71 15.22 -8.36
C GLU A 158 1.97 15.31 -9.21
N THR A 159 3.04 15.84 -8.65
CA THR A 159 4.36 16.04 -9.27
C THR A 159 5.46 15.55 -8.34
N LEU A 160 6.65 15.38 -8.88
CA LEU A 160 7.82 15.05 -8.06
C LEU A 160 8.11 16.23 -7.10
N VAL A 161 8.34 15.92 -5.84
CA VAL A 161 8.75 16.90 -4.83
C VAL A 161 10.28 16.96 -4.81
N MET A 162 10.84 18.12 -5.15
CA MET A 162 12.28 18.28 -5.33
C MET A 162 13.03 18.47 -4.01
N GLU A 163 12.40 19.09 -3.03
CA GLU A 163 12.99 19.42 -1.74
C GLU A 163 12.94 18.22 -0.79
N PRO A 164 14.09 17.67 -0.37
CA PRO A 164 14.12 16.50 0.53
C PRO A 164 13.50 16.79 1.92
N GLU A 165 13.45 18.08 2.33
CA GLU A 165 12.82 18.53 3.58
C GLU A 165 11.30 18.38 3.55
N HIS A 166 10.69 18.28 2.37
CA HIS A 166 9.26 18.02 2.21
C HIS A 166 8.88 16.56 2.46
N ALA A 167 9.83 15.61 2.50
CA ALA A 167 9.60 14.31 3.10
C ALA A 167 9.43 14.45 4.61
N GLN A 168 8.53 13.65 5.22
CA GLN A 168 8.44 13.61 6.67
C GLN A 168 9.80 13.24 7.29
N ASN A 169 10.11 13.80 8.47
CA ASN A 169 11.39 13.61 9.15
C ASN A 169 11.53 12.18 9.74
N MET A 170 11.52 11.18 8.88
CA MET A 170 11.75 9.77 9.22
C MET A 170 12.41 9.04 8.04
N GLY A 171 13.20 7.99 8.34
CA GLY A 171 13.93 7.25 7.31
C GLY A 171 13.02 6.59 6.27
N TYR A 172 11.84 6.10 6.67
CA TYR A 172 10.82 5.57 5.76
C TYR A 172 10.41 6.59 4.68
N ALA A 173 10.01 7.79 5.09
CA ALA A 173 9.57 8.85 4.17
C ALA A 173 10.69 9.29 3.23
N ARG A 174 11.89 9.49 3.77
CA ARG A 174 13.09 9.84 2.98
C ARG A 174 13.47 8.75 2.00
N SER A 175 13.34 7.47 2.38
CA SER A 175 13.60 6.36 1.46
C SER A 175 12.59 6.29 0.32
N LYS A 176 11.32 6.62 0.58
CA LYS A 176 10.29 6.74 -0.46
C LYS A 176 10.58 7.92 -1.39
N TRP A 177 10.97 9.07 -0.85
CA TRP A 177 11.37 10.24 -1.63
C TRP A 177 12.53 9.90 -2.58
N VAL A 178 13.60 9.26 -2.11
CA VAL A 178 14.71 8.80 -2.95
C VAL A 178 14.24 7.84 -4.04
N ALA A 179 13.37 6.88 -3.69
CA ALA A 179 12.83 5.92 -4.64
C ALA A 179 11.97 6.58 -5.73
N GLU A 180 11.19 7.61 -5.39
CA GLU A 180 10.41 8.39 -6.37
C GLU A 180 11.30 9.08 -7.39
N HIS A 181 12.42 9.67 -6.95
CA HIS A 181 13.41 10.28 -7.85
C HIS A 181 14.07 9.25 -8.79
N ILE A 182 14.36 8.05 -8.31
CA ILE A 182 14.89 6.96 -9.14
C ILE A 182 13.87 6.54 -10.21
N VAL A 183 12.60 6.36 -9.83
CA VAL A 183 11.52 6.00 -10.77
C VAL A 183 11.30 7.11 -11.81
N HIS A 184 11.28 8.36 -11.38
CA HIS A 184 11.12 9.52 -12.26
C HIS A 184 12.29 9.62 -13.25
N ALA A 185 13.52 9.49 -12.77
CA ALA A 185 14.72 9.50 -13.63
C ALA A 185 14.68 8.35 -14.65
N ALA A 186 14.26 7.16 -14.26
CA ALA A 186 14.10 6.04 -15.17
C ALA A 186 13.05 6.32 -16.25
N ALA A 187 11.89 6.87 -15.88
CA ALA A 187 10.83 7.23 -16.81
C ALA A 187 11.30 8.26 -17.83
N THR A 188 11.93 9.37 -17.38
CA THR A 188 12.31 10.49 -18.23
C THR A 188 13.53 10.19 -19.11
N SER A 189 14.53 9.45 -18.61
CA SER A 189 15.77 9.18 -19.36
C SER A 189 15.66 7.97 -20.30
N THR A 190 14.75 7.03 -20.07
CA THR A 190 14.63 5.81 -20.91
C THR A 190 13.33 5.74 -21.70
N GLY A 191 12.36 6.61 -21.40
CA GLY A 191 11.02 6.57 -21.99
C GLY A 191 10.17 5.37 -21.54
N MET A 192 10.58 4.63 -20.49
CA MET A 192 9.78 3.54 -19.93
C MET A 192 8.53 4.08 -19.23
N GLU A 193 7.44 3.32 -19.29
CA GLU A 193 6.24 3.62 -18.50
C GLU A 193 6.48 3.26 -17.02
N ALA A 194 6.98 4.22 -16.25
CA ALA A 194 7.14 4.07 -14.80
C ALA A 194 6.28 5.09 -14.05
N ARG A 195 5.62 4.64 -12.98
CA ARG A 195 4.68 5.45 -12.22
C ARG A 195 4.93 5.34 -10.72
N VAL A 196 4.83 6.46 -10.05
CA VAL A 196 4.86 6.62 -8.59
C VAL A 196 3.44 6.80 -8.09
N MET A 197 3.02 5.97 -7.15
CA MET A 197 1.68 6.00 -6.56
C MET A 197 1.80 6.28 -5.07
N ARG A 198 1.67 7.54 -4.66
CA ARG A 198 1.69 7.95 -3.26
C ARG A 198 0.40 7.52 -2.59
N SER A 199 0.44 6.41 -1.88
CA SER A 199 -0.70 5.92 -1.10
C SER A 199 -0.87 6.71 0.19
N GLY A 200 -2.11 7.08 0.49
CA GLY A 200 -2.52 7.60 1.79
C GLY A 200 -2.72 6.50 2.82
N GLN A 201 -3.56 6.76 3.83
CA GLN A 201 -3.92 5.77 4.83
C GLN A 201 -4.84 4.71 4.22
N ILE A 202 -4.31 3.51 4.07
CA ILE A 202 -5.08 2.33 3.66
C ILE A 202 -5.72 1.73 4.91
N ILE A 203 -6.98 1.31 4.77
CA ILE A 203 -7.76 0.69 5.85
C ILE A 203 -8.27 -0.69 5.45
N GLY A 204 -9.09 -1.32 6.29
CA GLY A 204 -9.71 -2.61 6.02
C GLY A 204 -10.47 -2.68 4.70
N ASP A 205 -10.70 -3.89 4.20
CA ASP A 205 -11.43 -4.09 2.95
C ASP A 205 -12.90 -3.66 3.05
N SER A 206 -13.46 -3.15 1.95
CA SER A 206 -14.81 -2.59 1.92
C SER A 206 -15.92 -3.66 2.10
N ALA A 207 -15.62 -4.92 1.78
CA ALA A 207 -16.60 -6.00 1.85
C ALA A 207 -16.76 -6.53 3.27
N MET A 208 -15.65 -6.87 3.94
CA MET A 208 -15.64 -7.54 5.23
C MET A 208 -15.17 -6.66 6.39
N GLY A 209 -14.53 -5.50 6.11
CA GLY A 209 -13.97 -4.63 7.14
C GLY A 209 -12.76 -5.21 7.89
N ARG A 210 -12.01 -6.11 7.27
CA ARG A 210 -10.82 -6.71 7.90
C ARG A 210 -9.67 -5.72 7.87
N TRP A 211 -9.46 -5.04 8.96
CA TRP A 211 -8.37 -4.11 9.18
C TRP A 211 -7.47 -4.63 10.30
N ASN A 212 -6.18 -4.71 10.06
CA ASN A 212 -5.21 -5.25 11.01
C ASN A 212 -5.29 -4.51 12.36
N SER A 213 -5.76 -5.21 13.39
CA SER A 213 -6.00 -4.68 14.74
C SER A 213 -4.73 -4.17 15.45
N THR A 214 -3.54 -4.46 14.92
CA THR A 214 -2.25 -4.02 15.49
C THR A 214 -1.72 -2.70 14.89
N GLU A 215 -2.42 -2.12 13.94
CA GLU A 215 -2.05 -0.82 13.36
C GLU A 215 -2.44 0.34 14.31
N ALA A 216 -1.81 1.50 14.12
CA ALA A 216 -1.95 2.64 15.03
C ALA A 216 -3.41 3.13 15.22
N ILE A 217 -4.20 3.20 14.14
CA ILE A 217 -5.59 3.68 14.23
C ILE A 217 -6.49 2.65 14.90
N PRO A 218 -6.49 1.35 14.55
CA PRO A 218 -7.18 0.31 15.31
C PRO A 218 -6.78 0.27 16.79
N LEU A 219 -5.49 0.38 17.12
CA LEU A 219 -5.03 0.45 18.51
C LEU A 219 -5.56 1.70 19.23
N MET A 220 -5.68 2.84 18.54
CA MET A 220 -6.31 4.02 19.12
C MET A 220 -7.79 3.77 19.42
N PHE A 221 -8.54 3.13 18.51
CA PHE A 221 -9.94 2.77 18.77
C PHE A 221 -10.09 1.71 19.88
N GLN A 222 -9.10 0.83 20.04
CA GLN A 222 -9.09 -0.14 21.16
C GLN A 222 -9.02 0.54 22.52
N ALA A 223 -8.50 1.78 22.61
CA ALA A 223 -8.52 2.57 23.83
C ALA A 223 -9.95 2.87 24.34
N ALA A 224 -10.98 2.79 23.49
CA ALA A 224 -12.37 2.81 23.93
C ALA A 224 -12.66 1.68 24.93
N VAL A 225 -12.05 0.51 24.74
CA VAL A 225 -12.24 -0.67 25.61
C VAL A 225 -11.27 -0.65 26.79
N THR A 226 -10.01 -0.27 26.57
CA THR A 226 -8.94 -0.38 27.59
C THR A 226 -8.85 0.85 28.52
N LEU A 227 -9.25 2.04 28.04
CA LEU A 227 -9.25 3.28 28.81
C LEU A 227 -10.65 3.88 29.01
N GLY A 228 -11.67 3.36 28.30
CA GLY A 228 -13.00 3.97 28.28
C GLY A 228 -13.03 5.36 27.63
N ALA A 229 -12.02 5.73 26.85
CA ALA A 229 -11.88 7.08 26.28
C ALA A 229 -11.23 7.10 24.91
N LEU A 230 -11.70 8.00 24.04
CA LEU A 230 -11.07 8.34 22.75
C LEU A 230 -10.78 9.84 22.66
N PRO A 231 -9.70 10.23 21.92
CA PRO A 231 -9.33 11.63 21.82
C PRO A 231 -10.23 12.40 20.84
N ALA A 232 -10.63 13.62 21.21
CA ALA A 232 -11.11 14.61 20.25
C ALA A 232 -9.92 15.13 19.43
N LEU A 233 -9.97 14.94 18.11
CA LEU A 233 -8.91 15.40 17.19
C LEU A 233 -9.50 16.28 16.11
N ASP A 234 -8.80 17.35 15.78
CA ASP A 234 -9.07 18.18 14.60
C ASP A 234 -8.32 17.58 13.39
N GLU A 235 -8.76 16.40 12.97
CA GLU A 235 -8.20 15.67 11.84
C GLU A 235 -9.31 15.29 10.84
N THR A 236 -8.96 15.33 9.56
CA THR A 236 -9.84 14.93 8.45
C THR A 236 -9.20 13.82 7.62
N PRO A 237 -9.16 12.58 8.15
CA PRO A 237 -8.56 11.47 7.42
C PRO A 237 -9.24 11.15 6.09
N SER A 238 -8.40 10.83 5.10
CA SER A 238 -8.79 10.37 3.77
C SER A 238 -8.60 8.84 3.65
N TRP A 239 -9.33 8.08 4.46
CA TRP A 239 -9.18 6.64 4.55
C TRP A 239 -9.67 5.92 3.29
N LEU A 240 -8.78 5.13 2.68
CA LEU A 240 -9.10 4.36 1.48
C LEU A 240 -9.12 2.86 1.78
N PRO A 241 -10.22 2.13 1.51
CA PRO A 241 -10.25 0.68 1.66
C PRO A 241 -9.19 0.00 0.79
N VAL A 242 -8.56 -1.06 1.33
CA VAL A 242 -7.43 -1.75 0.68
C VAL A 242 -7.78 -2.32 -0.70
N ASP A 243 -9.00 -2.79 -0.89
CA ASP A 243 -9.49 -3.28 -2.19
C ASP A 243 -9.66 -2.14 -3.20
N LYS A 244 -10.09 -0.95 -2.76
CA LYS A 244 -10.17 0.27 -3.60
C LYS A 244 -8.78 0.81 -3.94
N SER A 245 -7.87 0.80 -2.98
CA SER A 245 -6.46 1.12 -3.23
C SER A 245 -5.83 0.18 -4.25
N ALA A 246 -6.08 -1.13 -4.14
CA ALA A 246 -5.59 -2.12 -5.09
C ALA A 246 -6.21 -1.95 -6.49
N GLU A 247 -7.50 -1.62 -6.58
CA GLU A 247 -8.19 -1.29 -7.84
C GLU A 247 -7.52 -0.09 -8.52
N ALA A 248 -7.29 1.00 -7.78
CA ALA A 248 -6.61 2.18 -8.28
C ALA A 248 -5.19 1.90 -8.78
N VAL A 249 -4.41 1.11 -8.03
CA VAL A 249 -3.05 0.69 -8.46
C VAL A 249 -3.09 -0.09 -9.76
N ILE A 250 -4.05 -0.98 -9.95
CA ILE A 250 -4.22 -1.77 -11.16
C ILE A 250 -4.64 -0.87 -12.34
N GLU A 251 -5.58 0.04 -12.14
CA GLU A 251 -6.02 1.02 -13.14
C GLU A 251 -4.86 1.92 -13.58
N LEU A 252 -4.16 2.51 -12.62
CA LEU A 252 -3.01 3.38 -12.86
C LEU A 252 -1.82 2.63 -13.50
N SER A 253 -1.69 1.31 -13.28
CA SER A 253 -0.69 0.47 -13.97
C SER A 253 -1.04 0.18 -15.43
N GLY A 254 -2.19 0.62 -15.93
CA GLY A 254 -2.67 0.32 -17.27
C GLY A 254 -3.10 -1.14 -17.47
N LEU A 255 -3.34 -1.87 -16.38
CA LEU A 255 -3.76 -3.29 -16.41
C LEU A 255 -5.28 -3.46 -16.45
N ALA A 256 -6.06 -2.43 -16.11
CA ALA A 256 -7.53 -2.51 -16.03
C ALA A 256 -8.29 -2.07 -17.29
N SER A 257 -7.64 -1.46 -18.29
CA SER A 257 -8.35 -0.86 -19.45
C SER A 257 -9.25 -1.85 -20.16
N SER A 258 -10.54 -1.57 -20.19
CA SER A 258 -11.56 -2.26 -20.98
C SER A 258 -11.63 -1.62 -22.37
N GLY A 259 -11.36 -2.39 -23.40
CA GLY A 259 -12.09 -2.28 -24.65
C GLY A 259 -11.58 -1.37 -25.77
N ASP A 260 -10.55 -0.55 -25.64
CA ASP A 260 -9.99 0.14 -26.81
C ASP A 260 -8.48 -0.13 -26.92
N GLN A 261 -8.08 -0.80 -27.99
CA GLN A 261 -6.67 -1.19 -28.22
C GLN A 261 -5.75 0.01 -28.44
N THR A 262 -6.27 1.20 -28.63
CA THR A 262 -5.52 2.44 -28.84
C THR A 262 -5.16 3.16 -27.53
N SER A 263 -5.91 2.94 -26.44
CA SER A 263 -5.66 3.57 -25.13
C SER A 263 -4.72 2.79 -24.19
N GLY A 264 -4.27 1.61 -24.60
CA GLY A 264 -3.39 0.75 -23.79
C GLY A 264 -1.94 1.22 -23.66
N TYR A 265 -1.52 2.20 -24.45
CA TYR A 265 -0.19 2.79 -24.41
C TYR A 265 -0.32 4.27 -24.08
N PHE A 266 -0.25 4.61 -22.80
CA PHE A 266 0.01 5.98 -22.43
C PHE A 266 1.46 6.29 -22.77
N GLN A 267 1.71 7.01 -23.85
CA GLN A 267 2.93 7.79 -23.94
C GLN A 267 2.91 8.76 -22.77
N LEU A 268 4.04 8.91 -22.08
CA LEU A 268 4.25 10.04 -21.18
C LEU A 268 3.97 11.30 -22.03
N GLN A 269 2.83 11.93 -21.83
CA GLN A 269 2.49 13.16 -22.52
C GLN A 269 3.26 14.34 -21.93
N ASP A 270 3.71 14.17 -20.66
CA ASP A 270 4.46 15.14 -19.89
C ASP A 270 5.33 14.40 -18.84
N GLU A 271 6.50 14.95 -18.50
CA GLU A 271 7.36 14.49 -17.38
C GLU A 271 6.60 14.45 -16.05
N ASN A 272 5.53 15.22 -15.92
CA ASN A 272 4.63 15.24 -14.76
C ASN A 272 3.69 14.03 -14.68
N ASP A 273 3.55 13.22 -15.72
CA ASP A 273 2.65 12.04 -15.76
C ASP A 273 3.16 10.83 -14.95
N VAL A 274 4.19 11.03 -14.14
CA VAL A 274 4.81 9.95 -13.35
C VAL A 274 4.17 9.77 -11.98
N VAL A 275 3.74 10.86 -11.31
CA VAL A 275 3.29 10.84 -9.90
C VAL A 275 1.78 10.92 -9.79
N PHE A 276 1.20 10.04 -8.97
CA PHE A 276 -0.23 9.95 -8.68
C PHE A 276 -0.47 9.86 -7.17
N HIS A 277 -1.57 10.44 -6.67
CA HIS A 277 -1.97 10.35 -5.27
C HIS A 277 -3.12 9.36 -5.09
N VAL A 278 -2.80 8.16 -4.63
CA VAL A 278 -3.79 7.12 -4.34
C VAL A 278 -4.39 7.36 -2.96
N GLN A 279 -5.30 8.32 -2.90
CA GLN A 279 -6.00 8.74 -1.71
C GLN A 279 -7.51 8.78 -1.96
N ASN A 280 -8.28 8.65 -0.91
CA ASN A 280 -9.72 8.84 -0.97
C ASN A 280 -10.04 10.33 -1.09
N PRO A 281 -10.72 10.81 -2.15
CA PRO A 281 -11.17 12.19 -2.23
C PRO A 281 -12.26 12.52 -1.20
N VAL A 282 -12.94 11.50 -0.67
CA VAL A 282 -13.92 11.65 0.40
C VAL A 282 -13.21 11.57 1.75
N THR A 283 -13.16 12.69 2.45
CA THR A 283 -12.63 12.77 3.81
C THR A 283 -13.74 12.63 4.84
N VAL A 284 -13.37 12.24 6.06
CA VAL A 284 -14.26 12.20 7.22
C VAL A 284 -13.63 13.00 8.35
N ARG A 285 -14.43 13.72 9.12
CA ARG A 285 -13.94 14.42 10.30
C ARG A 285 -13.85 13.42 11.44
N TRP A 286 -12.67 13.38 12.09
CA TRP A 286 -12.44 12.40 13.15
C TRP A 286 -13.48 12.53 14.27
N THR A 287 -13.60 13.70 14.87
CA THR A 287 -14.46 13.91 16.04
C THR A 287 -15.95 13.90 15.69
N GLU A 288 -16.35 14.53 14.57
CA GLU A 288 -17.75 14.73 14.23
C GLU A 288 -18.38 13.59 13.44
N ASP A 289 -17.57 12.82 12.69
CA ASP A 289 -18.08 11.76 11.82
C ASP A 289 -17.62 10.36 12.30
N SER A 290 -16.32 10.19 12.61
CA SER A 290 -15.77 8.86 12.93
C SER A 290 -16.13 8.41 14.35
N LEU A 291 -16.01 9.29 15.37
CA LEU A 291 -16.34 8.92 16.75
C LEU A 291 -17.83 8.56 16.92
N PRO A 292 -18.79 9.35 16.39
CA PRO A 292 -20.19 8.94 16.42
C PRO A 292 -20.47 7.61 15.70
N ALA A 293 -19.77 7.34 14.56
CA ALA A 293 -19.91 6.08 13.88
C ALA A 293 -19.37 4.88 14.71
N MET A 294 -18.28 5.09 15.47
CA MET A 294 -17.74 4.09 16.40
C MET A 294 -18.70 3.82 17.56
N ALA A 295 -19.31 4.86 18.13
CA ALA A 295 -20.32 4.72 19.17
C ALA A 295 -21.55 3.97 18.64
N ALA A 296 -22.03 4.31 17.44
CA ALA A 296 -23.14 3.61 16.79
C ALA A 296 -22.80 2.15 16.45
N ALA A 297 -21.52 1.83 16.24
CA ALA A 297 -21.04 0.45 16.09
C ALA A 297 -20.97 -0.31 17.45
N GLY A 298 -21.28 0.37 18.55
CA GLY A 298 -21.41 -0.20 19.89
C GLY A 298 -20.13 -0.15 20.72
N LEU A 299 -19.18 0.73 20.41
CA LEU A 299 -18.10 1.08 21.35
C LEU A 299 -18.65 2.09 22.35
N ASP A 300 -18.34 1.87 23.63
CA ASP A 300 -18.67 2.77 24.73
C ASP A 300 -17.41 3.50 25.18
N PHE A 301 -17.41 4.83 25.12
CA PHE A 301 -16.27 5.66 25.47
C PHE A 301 -16.65 7.11 25.73
N GLU A 302 -15.84 7.77 26.54
CA GLU A 302 -15.84 9.23 26.72
C GLU A 302 -14.99 9.89 25.64
N ILE A 303 -15.40 11.05 25.14
CA ILE A 303 -14.57 11.86 24.23
C ILE A 303 -13.82 12.87 25.11
N VAL A 304 -12.49 12.83 25.07
CA VAL A 304 -11.61 13.68 25.89
C VAL A 304 -10.64 14.47 25.03
N GLY A 305 -10.02 15.51 25.59
CA GLY A 305 -8.97 16.25 24.89
C GLY A 305 -7.78 15.35 24.53
N GLN A 306 -7.09 15.66 23.41
CA GLN A 306 -5.97 14.82 22.92
C GLN A 306 -4.84 14.65 23.96
N ARG A 307 -4.47 15.72 24.69
CA ARG A 307 -3.45 15.68 25.75
C ARG A 307 -3.93 14.85 26.94
N GLU A 308 -5.18 14.99 27.36
CA GLU A 308 -5.78 14.21 28.43
C GLU A 308 -5.80 12.73 28.07
N TRP A 309 -6.13 12.39 26.83
CA TRP A 309 -6.11 11.00 26.36
C TRP A 309 -4.71 10.38 26.45
N VAL A 310 -3.66 11.11 26.04
CA VAL A 310 -2.26 10.67 26.18
C VAL A 310 -1.91 10.49 27.66
N GLN A 311 -2.36 11.39 28.54
CA GLN A 311 -2.09 11.26 29.97
C GLN A 311 -2.79 10.04 30.57
N ARG A 312 -4.07 9.79 30.21
CA ARG A 312 -4.78 8.57 30.63
C ARG A 312 -4.07 7.30 30.14
N LEU A 313 -3.48 7.33 28.94
CA LEU A 313 -2.70 6.21 28.41
C LEU A 313 -1.41 5.97 29.20
N ARG A 314 -0.75 7.03 29.69
CA ARG A 314 0.44 6.93 30.56
C ARG A 314 0.11 6.40 31.95
N ASP A 315 -1.00 6.86 32.52
CA ASP A 315 -1.39 6.55 33.91
C ASP A 315 -2.14 5.21 34.01
N GLY A 316 -2.64 4.69 32.90
CA GLY A 316 -3.42 3.47 32.84
C GLY A 316 -2.59 2.19 32.85
N GLU A 317 -3.24 1.08 32.48
CA GLU A 317 -2.60 -0.24 32.40
C GLU A 317 -1.42 -0.23 31.40
N GLN A 318 -0.21 -0.57 31.86
CA GLN A 318 1.03 -0.56 31.07
C GLN A 318 1.42 -1.95 30.53
N ASP A 319 0.72 -3.03 30.91
CA ASP A 319 0.94 -4.34 30.29
C ASP A 319 0.39 -4.36 28.86
N PRO A 320 1.27 -4.50 27.83
CA PRO A 320 0.83 -4.51 26.43
C PRO A 320 -0.10 -5.68 26.06
N LYS A 321 -0.23 -6.67 26.93
CA LYS A 321 -1.19 -7.77 26.75
C LYS A 321 -2.60 -7.35 27.15
N ARG A 322 -2.72 -6.43 28.12
CA ARG A 322 -4.01 -5.92 28.62
C ARG A 322 -4.40 -4.61 27.94
N ASN A 323 -3.41 -3.78 27.63
CA ASN A 323 -3.59 -2.52 26.92
C ASN A 323 -2.62 -2.44 25.72
N PRO A 324 -2.93 -3.04 24.58
CA PRO A 324 -2.05 -3.04 23.42
C PRO A 324 -1.70 -1.63 22.88
N THR A 325 -2.53 -0.62 23.16
CA THR A 325 -2.33 0.77 22.76
C THR A 325 -1.05 1.37 23.32
N VAL A 326 -0.59 0.92 24.50
CA VAL A 326 0.67 1.42 25.11
C VAL A 326 1.93 1.10 24.30
N LYS A 327 1.88 0.11 23.40
CA LYS A 327 2.98 -0.17 22.46
C LYS A 327 3.35 1.03 21.60
N LEU A 328 2.40 1.94 21.41
CA LEU A 328 2.55 3.14 20.59
C LEU A 328 2.46 4.42 21.44
N LEU A 329 2.66 4.34 22.75
CA LEU A 329 2.57 5.49 23.66
C LEU A 329 3.47 6.65 23.21
N ASP A 330 4.74 6.37 22.91
CA ASP A 330 5.69 7.41 22.47
C ASP A 330 5.25 8.08 21.15
N PHE A 331 4.76 7.26 20.21
CA PHE A 331 4.24 7.75 18.94
C PHE A 331 3.00 8.65 19.14
N PHE A 332 2.06 8.24 20.00
CA PHE A 332 0.88 9.04 20.30
C PHE A 332 1.23 10.29 21.11
N ALA A 333 2.19 10.20 22.04
CA ALA A 333 2.64 11.34 22.82
C ALA A 333 3.31 12.40 21.94
N GLU A 334 4.21 11.98 21.03
CA GLU A 334 4.84 12.91 20.08
C GLU A 334 3.79 13.65 19.23
N LYS A 335 2.73 12.95 18.83
CA LYS A 335 1.72 13.49 17.95
C LYS A 335 0.66 14.33 18.69
N TYR A 336 0.22 13.92 19.87
CA TYR A 336 -0.99 14.44 20.53
C TYR A 336 -0.76 15.05 21.92
N ASP A 337 0.42 14.90 22.55
CA ASP A 337 0.71 15.58 23.82
C ASP A 337 1.08 17.05 23.61
N ASN A 338 0.19 17.77 22.99
CA ASN A 338 0.34 19.20 22.71
C ASN A 338 -1.03 19.84 22.49
N ASP A 339 -1.07 21.19 22.48
CA ASP A 339 -2.29 21.97 22.24
C ASP A 339 -2.37 22.46 20.78
N ARG A 340 -1.59 21.90 19.87
CA ARG A 340 -1.63 22.30 18.46
C ARG A 340 -2.88 21.68 17.82
N PRO A 341 -3.65 22.47 17.05
CA PRO A 341 -4.67 21.88 16.20
C PRO A 341 -4.02 20.84 15.28
N GLY A 342 -4.74 19.80 14.95
CA GLY A 342 -4.28 18.74 14.05
C GLY A 342 -3.70 19.34 12.76
N ARG A 343 -3.02 18.51 11.95
CA ARG A 343 -2.42 18.95 10.66
C ARG A 343 -3.50 19.29 9.61
N SER A 344 -4.44 20.16 9.99
CA SER A 344 -5.39 20.74 9.04
C SER A 344 -4.64 21.69 8.11
N GLY A 345 -4.77 21.51 6.80
CA GLY A 345 -4.23 22.43 5.79
C GLY A 345 -3.23 21.85 4.80
N LEU A 346 -2.79 20.60 4.95
CA LEU A 346 -2.06 19.91 3.89
C LEU A 346 -3.02 19.04 3.08
N VAL A 347 -3.28 19.44 1.84
CA VAL A 347 -4.18 18.74 0.92
C VAL A 347 -3.37 18.17 -0.23
N PHE A 348 -3.49 16.88 -0.48
CA PHE A 348 -2.91 16.23 -1.64
C PHE A 348 -3.91 16.28 -2.80
N GLU A 349 -3.52 16.87 -3.91
CA GLU A 349 -4.36 16.91 -5.11
C GLU A 349 -4.54 15.51 -5.70
N THR A 350 -5.73 15.19 -6.18
CA THR A 350 -6.06 13.89 -6.77
C THR A 350 -6.63 14.00 -8.18
N THR A 351 -6.63 15.19 -8.75
CA THR A 351 -7.31 15.49 -10.02
C THR A 351 -6.84 14.56 -11.15
N ARG A 352 -5.53 14.39 -11.33
CA ARG A 352 -4.98 13.52 -12.35
C ARG A 352 -5.25 12.05 -12.05
N THR A 353 -5.15 11.66 -10.78
CA THR A 353 -5.49 10.30 -10.34
C THR A 353 -6.97 9.99 -10.60
N GLU A 354 -7.88 10.92 -10.32
CA GLU A 354 -9.32 10.77 -10.56
C GLU A 354 -9.66 10.62 -12.06
N GLU A 355 -8.94 11.34 -12.93
CA GLU A 355 -9.09 11.19 -14.38
C GLU A 355 -8.74 9.78 -14.86
N ARG A 356 -7.76 9.13 -14.24
CA ARG A 356 -7.19 7.86 -14.67
C ARG A 356 -7.60 6.65 -13.83
N SER A 357 -8.19 6.87 -12.66
CA SER A 357 -8.69 5.83 -11.77
C SER A 357 -10.17 6.06 -11.44
N ARG A 358 -11.00 5.12 -11.86
CA ARG A 358 -12.40 5.10 -11.50
C ARG A 358 -12.58 4.90 -9.99
N ALA A 359 -11.77 4.02 -9.39
CA ALA A 359 -11.83 3.73 -7.97
C ALA A 359 -11.60 4.98 -7.10
N ILE A 360 -10.69 5.87 -7.52
CA ILE A 360 -10.46 7.14 -6.82
C ILE A 360 -11.54 8.16 -7.16
N ARG A 361 -11.91 8.32 -8.44
CA ARG A 361 -12.93 9.27 -8.87
C ARG A 361 -14.30 9.05 -8.20
N GLU A 362 -14.71 7.79 -8.01
CA GLU A 362 -15.94 7.45 -7.30
C GLU A 362 -15.86 7.74 -5.80
N GLY A 363 -14.66 7.71 -5.24
CA GLY A 363 -14.42 7.85 -3.81
C GLY A 363 -15.08 6.75 -2.99
N TYR A 364 -14.94 6.81 -1.67
CA TYR A 364 -15.57 5.85 -0.76
C TYR A 364 -15.90 6.52 0.58
N ASN A 365 -17.17 6.61 0.93
CA ASN A 365 -17.56 7.13 2.24
C ASN A 365 -17.54 6.02 3.29
N VAL A 366 -16.50 6.00 4.13
CA VAL A 366 -16.27 4.94 5.12
C VAL A 366 -17.30 4.93 6.25
N VAL A 367 -17.97 6.05 6.51
CA VAL A 367 -19.00 6.19 7.54
C VAL A 367 -20.34 5.67 7.02
N THR A 368 -20.86 6.28 5.92
CA THR A 368 -22.19 5.94 5.40
C THR A 368 -22.25 4.55 4.77
N SER A 369 -21.13 3.98 4.34
CA SER A 369 -21.05 2.60 3.83
C SER A 369 -21.20 1.53 4.92
N GLY A 370 -21.13 1.93 6.19
CA GLY A 370 -21.11 0.99 7.32
C GLY A 370 -19.79 0.23 7.50
N LEU A 371 -18.71 0.67 6.83
CA LEU A 371 -17.41 -0.01 6.92
C LEU A 371 -16.83 0.02 8.34
N LEU A 372 -16.93 1.15 9.03
CA LEU A 372 -16.43 1.28 10.41
C LEU A 372 -17.14 0.30 11.36
N LYS A 373 -18.43 0.05 11.18
CA LYS A 373 -19.17 -0.96 11.94
C LYS A 373 -18.60 -2.36 11.70
N LYS A 374 -18.33 -2.74 10.45
CA LYS A 374 -17.72 -4.03 10.12
C LYS A 374 -16.32 -4.16 10.76
N CYS A 375 -15.53 -3.09 10.77
CA CYS A 375 -14.23 -3.09 11.43
C CYS A 375 -14.36 -3.36 12.94
N VAL A 376 -15.26 -2.69 13.62
CA VAL A 376 -15.52 -2.89 15.05
C VAL A 376 -15.97 -4.33 15.33
N GLU A 377 -16.87 -4.88 14.50
CA GLU A 377 -17.34 -6.27 14.63
C GLU A 377 -16.19 -7.28 14.51
N ASN A 378 -15.23 -7.05 13.58
CA ASN A 378 -14.04 -7.89 13.46
C ASN A 378 -13.10 -7.73 14.67
N TRP A 379 -12.80 -6.48 15.07
CA TRP A 379 -11.86 -6.21 16.16
C TRP A 379 -12.33 -6.74 17.52
N ARG A 380 -13.64 -6.76 17.78
CA ARG A 380 -14.18 -7.32 19.02
C ARG A 380 -13.78 -8.78 19.24
N ASN A 381 -13.58 -9.54 18.16
CA ASN A 381 -13.09 -10.91 18.26
C ASN A 381 -11.58 -10.96 18.60
N ASP A 382 -10.82 -9.94 18.16
CA ASP A 382 -9.38 -9.84 18.39
C ASP A 382 -9.04 -9.19 19.75
N TRP A 383 -9.97 -8.36 20.29
CA TRP A 383 -9.78 -7.59 21.52
C TRP A 383 -10.22 -8.33 22.79
N GLN A 384 -10.69 -9.56 22.67
CA GLN A 384 -10.99 -10.47 23.79
C GLN A 384 -9.70 -11.21 24.20
#